data_00a4bc38d3508cd7f18e10fc8e6cc9d2
#
_entry.id   00a4bc38d3508cd7f18e10fc8e6cc9d2
#
_cell.length_a   1.000
_cell.length_b   1.000
_cell.length_c   1.000
_cell.angle_alpha   90.00
_cell.angle_beta   90.00
_cell.angle_gamma   90.00
#
_symmetry.space_group_name_H-M   'P 1'
#
loop_
_entity.id
_entity.type
_entity.pdbx_description
1 polymer ?
#
loop_
_entity_poly.entity_id
_entity_poly.type
_entity_poly.pdbx_seq_one_letter_code
_entity_poly.pdbx_strand_id
1 'polypeptide(L)'
;RIIEVNKKGKIVHQFNMKKDGRENTRWARFTPEGNYLVTSENPGVVTEYNRKGEIVWDYLVKTRCYGAIRLKNGNTLIATGSGKSVIEVSPDKKVVWEIKGKVPGTEIELGWMTALQELKNGNYIIGNCHAGENNPQIFEIDRNKKVGWEFDEWELVGNGLAVWQVFEGRQAKRLRKQLAKLKK
;
A
#
# COMPACT_ATOMS: atom_id res chain seq x y z
N ARG A 1 -7.42 -18.09 -3.75
CA ARG A 1 -8.71 -17.67 -3.18
C ARG A 1 -8.55 -16.54 -2.17
N ILE A 2 -9.60 -15.77 -1.94
CA ILE A 2 -9.75 -14.81 -0.84
C ILE A 2 -10.62 -15.46 0.23
N ILE A 3 -10.24 -15.27 1.50
CA ILE A 3 -11.01 -15.71 2.66
C ILE A 3 -11.15 -14.60 3.68
N GLU A 4 -12.32 -14.48 4.31
CA GLU A 4 -12.52 -13.72 5.54
C GLU A 4 -12.61 -14.66 6.72
N VAL A 5 -11.93 -14.31 7.80
CA VAL A 5 -12.01 -15.05 9.06
C VAL A 5 -12.52 -14.13 10.18
N ASN A 6 -13.35 -14.64 11.06
CA ASN A 6 -13.77 -13.92 12.25
C ASN A 6 -12.69 -13.99 13.35
N LYS A 7 -12.93 -13.33 14.48
CA LYS A 7 -12.00 -13.31 15.65
C LYS A 7 -11.73 -14.70 16.25
N LYS A 8 -12.54 -15.71 15.92
CA LYS A 8 -12.35 -17.11 16.37
C LYS A 8 -11.63 -17.96 15.33
N GLY A 9 -11.14 -17.36 14.23
CA GLY A 9 -10.47 -18.09 13.14
C GLY A 9 -11.41 -18.82 12.18
N LYS A 10 -12.75 -18.73 12.37
CA LYS A 10 -13.70 -19.36 11.46
C LYS A 10 -13.82 -18.58 10.16
N ILE A 11 -13.76 -19.26 9.01
CA ILE A 11 -14.05 -18.68 7.70
C ILE A 11 -15.53 -18.28 7.66
N VAL A 12 -15.80 -16.99 7.43
CA VAL A 12 -17.14 -16.42 7.36
C VAL A 12 -17.52 -16.02 5.94
N HIS A 13 -16.53 -15.87 5.07
CA HIS A 13 -16.72 -15.62 3.65
C HIS A 13 -15.52 -16.10 2.85
N GLN A 14 -15.75 -16.57 1.60
CA GLN A 14 -14.67 -16.91 0.68
C GLN A 14 -15.17 -16.95 -0.77
N PHE A 15 -14.24 -16.71 -1.69
CA PHE A 15 -14.45 -16.94 -3.12
C PHE A 15 -13.14 -17.29 -3.82
N ASN A 16 -13.23 -17.91 -4.99
CA ASN A 16 -12.07 -18.19 -5.83
C ASN A 16 -11.80 -17.00 -6.76
N MET A 17 -10.55 -16.59 -6.81
CA MET A 17 -10.09 -15.62 -7.80
C MET A 17 -10.04 -16.26 -9.18
N LYS A 18 -10.10 -15.43 -10.22
CA LYS A 18 -9.90 -15.86 -11.59
C LYS A 18 -8.49 -16.44 -11.76
N LYS A 19 -8.40 -17.59 -12.42
CA LYS A 19 -7.14 -18.30 -12.73
C LYS A 19 -6.60 -17.82 -14.09
N ASP A 20 -6.02 -16.64 -14.12
CA ASP A 20 -5.43 -16.03 -15.31
C ASP A 20 -4.10 -15.32 -14.99
N GLY A 21 -3.37 -15.84 -13.96
CA GLY A 21 -2.16 -15.24 -13.41
C GLY A 21 -2.39 -14.30 -12.22
N ARG A 22 -3.65 -13.93 -11.91
CA ARG A 22 -3.98 -13.03 -10.80
C ARG A 22 -3.82 -13.66 -9.42
N GLU A 23 -3.65 -14.97 -9.35
CA GLU A 23 -3.48 -15.73 -8.10
C GLU A 23 -2.12 -15.49 -7.40
N ASN A 24 -1.15 -14.87 -8.07
CA ASN A 24 0.12 -14.46 -7.44
C ASN A 24 -0.05 -13.16 -6.64
N THR A 25 -0.83 -13.26 -5.57
CA THR A 25 -1.22 -12.12 -4.74
C THR A 25 -0.12 -11.68 -3.78
N ARG A 26 0.00 -10.36 -3.62
CA ARG A 26 0.87 -9.71 -2.62
C ARG A 26 0.07 -9.03 -1.51
N TRP A 27 -1.06 -8.44 -1.86
CA TRP A 27 -1.82 -7.60 -0.95
C TRP A 27 -3.31 -7.74 -1.19
N ALA A 28 -4.10 -7.74 -0.12
CA ALA A 28 -5.56 -7.68 -0.19
C ALA A 28 -6.08 -6.71 0.88
N ARG A 29 -6.96 -5.79 0.50
CA ARG A 29 -7.58 -4.80 1.39
C ARG A 29 -9.05 -4.66 1.07
N PHE A 30 -9.84 -4.31 2.07
CA PHE A 30 -11.20 -3.84 1.84
C PHE A 30 -11.19 -2.44 1.25
N THR A 31 -12.11 -2.21 0.32
CA THR A 31 -12.48 -0.85 -0.11
C THR A 31 -13.56 -0.29 0.84
N PRO A 32 -13.80 1.04 0.84
CA PRO A 32 -14.89 1.62 1.62
C PRO A 32 -16.26 1.01 1.30
N GLU A 33 -16.47 0.54 0.07
CA GLU A 33 -17.69 -0.12 -0.42
C GLU A 33 -17.82 -1.57 0.05
N GLY A 34 -16.80 -2.11 0.72
CA GLY A 34 -16.77 -3.48 1.21
C GLY A 34 -16.36 -4.53 0.18
N ASN A 35 -15.79 -4.10 -0.95
CA ASN A 35 -15.15 -4.95 -1.94
C ASN A 35 -13.71 -5.31 -1.52
N TYR A 36 -13.06 -6.17 -2.29
CA TYR A 36 -11.70 -6.62 -2.06
C TYR A 36 -10.78 -6.08 -3.15
N LEU A 37 -9.90 -5.16 -2.78
CA LEU A 37 -8.84 -4.68 -3.67
C LEU A 37 -7.61 -5.58 -3.49
N VAL A 38 -7.23 -6.26 -4.56
CA VAL A 38 -6.19 -7.30 -4.55
C VAL A 38 -5.10 -6.93 -5.55
N THR A 39 -3.84 -7.03 -5.12
CA THR A 39 -2.70 -6.86 -6.02
C THR A 39 -2.09 -8.21 -6.36
N SER A 40 -1.75 -8.39 -7.61
CA SER A 40 -1.02 -9.56 -8.12
C SER A 40 0.29 -9.09 -8.74
N GLU A 41 1.41 -9.58 -8.21
CA GLU A 41 2.73 -9.10 -8.62
C GLU A 41 3.04 -9.40 -10.09
N ASN A 42 2.71 -10.58 -10.51
CA ASN A 42 2.85 -11.03 -11.88
C ASN A 42 1.48 -11.58 -12.34
N PRO A 43 0.83 -10.91 -13.28
CA PRO A 43 1.32 -9.99 -14.33
C PRO A 43 1.38 -8.50 -13.96
N GLY A 44 1.29 -8.11 -12.70
CA GLY A 44 1.27 -6.69 -12.29
C GLY A 44 -0.12 -6.08 -12.47
N VAL A 45 -1.12 -6.66 -11.83
CA VAL A 45 -2.51 -6.20 -11.92
C VAL A 45 -3.09 -5.90 -10.55
N VAL A 46 -3.83 -4.82 -10.46
CA VAL A 46 -4.73 -4.52 -9.33
C VAL A 46 -6.13 -4.89 -9.75
N THR A 47 -6.82 -5.70 -8.95
CA THR A 47 -8.17 -6.16 -9.23
C THR A 47 -9.08 -5.88 -8.03
N GLU A 48 -10.23 -5.29 -8.28
CA GLU A 48 -11.29 -5.15 -7.31
C GLU A 48 -12.35 -6.21 -7.55
N TYR A 49 -12.59 -7.05 -6.54
CA TYR A 49 -13.64 -8.06 -6.52
C TYR A 49 -14.77 -7.63 -5.61
N ASN A 50 -16.01 -7.81 -6.06
CA ASN A 50 -17.15 -7.69 -5.16
C ASN A 50 -17.24 -8.94 -4.24
N ARG A 51 -18.22 -8.95 -3.33
CA ARG A 51 -18.39 -10.08 -2.40
C ARG A 51 -18.81 -11.40 -3.08
N LYS A 52 -19.26 -11.36 -4.32
CA LYS A 52 -19.54 -12.60 -5.12
C LYS A 52 -18.30 -13.13 -5.81
N GLY A 53 -17.15 -12.42 -5.75
CA GLY A 53 -15.93 -12.78 -6.46
C GLY A 53 -15.93 -12.34 -7.93
N GLU A 54 -16.85 -11.47 -8.33
CA GLU A 54 -16.89 -10.86 -9.66
C GLU A 54 -15.94 -9.67 -9.72
N ILE A 55 -15.20 -9.53 -10.82
CA ILE A 55 -14.33 -8.38 -11.06
C ILE A 55 -15.19 -7.17 -11.41
N VAL A 56 -15.12 -6.12 -10.60
CA VAL A 56 -15.84 -4.85 -10.80
C VAL A 56 -14.94 -3.74 -11.31
N TRP A 57 -13.63 -3.86 -11.10
CA TRP A 57 -12.62 -2.96 -11.64
C TRP A 57 -11.28 -3.68 -11.68
N ASP A 58 -10.43 -3.35 -12.65
CA ASP A 58 -9.04 -3.78 -12.69
C ASP A 58 -8.14 -2.74 -13.37
N TYR A 59 -6.84 -2.83 -13.09
CA TYR A 59 -5.82 -1.99 -13.72
C TYR A 59 -4.53 -2.77 -13.94
N LEU A 60 -4.07 -2.85 -15.19
CA LEU A 60 -2.79 -3.46 -15.56
C LEU A 60 -1.67 -2.43 -15.37
N VAL A 61 -0.80 -2.67 -14.42
CA VAL A 61 0.29 -1.73 -14.03
C VAL A 61 1.44 -1.72 -15.04
N LYS A 62 1.55 -2.73 -15.92
CA LYS A 62 2.64 -2.94 -16.90
C LYS A 62 4.03 -3.21 -16.29
N THR A 63 4.11 -3.25 -14.96
CA THR A 63 5.28 -3.65 -14.18
C THR A 63 4.81 -4.59 -13.08
N ARG A 64 5.67 -4.95 -12.15
CA ARG A 64 5.23 -5.66 -10.95
C ARG A 64 4.38 -4.74 -10.08
N CYS A 65 3.43 -5.31 -9.33
CA CYS A 65 2.58 -4.59 -8.38
C CYS A 65 2.71 -5.23 -7.00
N TYR A 66 2.95 -4.43 -5.97
CA TYR A 66 3.04 -4.94 -4.60
C TYR A 66 1.82 -4.58 -3.76
N GLY A 67 1.50 -3.32 -3.63
CA GLY A 67 0.41 -2.83 -2.78
C GLY A 67 -0.53 -1.88 -3.52
N ALA A 68 -1.79 -1.86 -3.10
CA ALA A 68 -2.75 -0.86 -3.56
C ALA A 68 -3.76 -0.54 -2.46
N ILE A 69 -4.20 0.71 -2.41
CA ILE A 69 -5.26 1.17 -1.52
C ILE A 69 -6.26 2.01 -2.30
N ARG A 70 -7.55 1.89 -1.93
CA ARG A 70 -8.59 2.81 -2.40
C ARG A 70 -8.53 4.07 -1.55
N LEU A 71 -8.38 5.22 -2.19
CA LEU A 71 -8.33 6.54 -1.55
C LEU A 71 -9.74 7.06 -1.27
N LYS A 72 -9.86 8.03 -0.37
CA LYS A 72 -11.14 8.70 -0.05
C LYS A 72 -11.79 9.40 -1.24
N ASN A 73 -11.00 9.85 -2.21
CA ASN A 73 -11.49 10.48 -3.44
C ASN A 73 -11.96 9.47 -4.52
N GLY A 74 -11.93 8.16 -4.23
CA GLY A 74 -12.31 7.09 -5.14
C GLY A 74 -11.19 6.61 -6.07
N ASN A 75 -10.04 7.28 -6.12
CA ASN A 75 -8.88 6.82 -6.88
C ASN A 75 -8.18 5.65 -6.20
N THR A 76 -7.29 4.98 -6.91
CA THR A 76 -6.47 3.89 -6.36
C THR A 76 -5.01 4.30 -6.36
N LEU A 77 -4.38 4.31 -5.18
CA LEU A 77 -2.93 4.48 -5.05
C LEU A 77 -2.26 3.11 -5.15
N ILE A 78 -1.25 2.98 -6.00
CA ILE A 78 -0.61 1.71 -6.35
C ILE A 78 0.91 1.81 -6.18
N ALA A 79 1.49 0.89 -5.40
CA ALA A 79 2.92 0.70 -5.27
C ALA A 79 3.40 -0.36 -6.27
N THR A 80 4.28 0.02 -7.17
CA THR A 80 4.65 -0.81 -8.34
C THR A 80 5.81 -1.77 -8.08
N GLY A 81 6.21 -1.96 -6.81
CA GLY A 81 7.32 -2.86 -6.48
C GLY A 81 8.61 -2.46 -7.21
N SER A 82 9.18 -3.39 -7.98
CA SER A 82 10.38 -3.15 -8.79
C SER A 82 10.20 -2.15 -9.94
N GLY A 83 8.99 -1.69 -10.20
CA GLY A 83 8.71 -0.59 -11.14
C GLY A 83 9.21 0.77 -10.64
N LYS A 84 9.67 0.83 -9.37
CA LYS A 84 10.25 2.03 -8.75
C LYS A 84 9.34 3.25 -8.90
N SER A 85 8.03 3.07 -8.73
CA SER A 85 7.07 4.15 -8.79
C SER A 85 5.87 3.93 -7.87
N VAL A 86 5.21 5.02 -7.52
CA VAL A 86 3.88 5.02 -6.93
C VAL A 86 2.99 5.85 -7.82
N ILE A 87 1.87 5.29 -8.24
CA ILE A 87 0.91 5.94 -9.13
C ILE A 87 -0.47 6.04 -8.47
N GLU A 88 -1.19 7.13 -8.73
CA GLU A 88 -2.60 7.26 -8.41
C GLU A 88 -3.40 7.15 -9.71
N VAL A 89 -4.35 6.22 -9.71
CA VAL A 89 -5.17 5.89 -10.87
C VAL A 89 -6.62 6.21 -10.57
N SER A 90 -7.27 6.98 -11.44
CA SER A 90 -8.68 7.31 -11.33
C SER A 90 -9.59 6.10 -11.66
N PRO A 91 -10.90 6.13 -11.32
CA PRO A 91 -11.83 5.06 -11.66
C PRO A 91 -11.91 4.76 -13.15
N ASP A 92 -11.71 5.77 -14.02
CA ASP A 92 -11.64 5.64 -15.48
C ASP A 92 -10.26 5.22 -16.01
N LYS A 93 -9.40 4.72 -15.11
CA LYS A 93 -8.11 4.09 -15.40
C LYS A 93 -7.04 5.04 -15.95
N LYS A 94 -7.12 6.34 -15.62
CA LYS A 94 -6.09 7.32 -15.97
C LYS A 94 -5.14 7.54 -14.80
N VAL A 95 -3.84 7.63 -15.07
CA VAL A 95 -2.85 8.04 -14.07
C VAL A 95 -3.00 9.56 -13.86
N VAL A 96 -3.32 9.96 -12.64
CA VAL A 96 -3.56 11.36 -12.25
C VAL A 96 -2.48 11.95 -11.33
N TRP A 97 -1.63 11.10 -10.77
CA TRP A 97 -0.45 11.48 -9.98
C TRP A 97 0.57 10.34 -10.03
N GLU A 98 1.86 10.69 -10.03
CA GLU A 98 2.95 9.71 -10.06
C GLU A 98 4.22 10.28 -9.41
N ILE A 99 4.99 9.43 -8.71
CA ILE A 99 6.43 9.59 -8.47
C ILE A 99 7.14 8.36 -9.05
N LYS A 100 8.33 8.57 -9.66
CA LYS A 100 9.07 7.50 -10.33
C LYS A 100 10.58 7.71 -10.25
N GLY A 101 11.31 6.64 -9.95
CA GLY A 101 12.78 6.63 -9.89
C GLY A 101 13.34 7.42 -8.72
N LYS A 102 13.08 8.71 -8.66
CA LYS A 102 13.49 9.63 -7.58
C LYS A 102 12.34 10.53 -7.19
N VAL A 103 12.24 10.89 -5.91
CA VAL A 103 11.23 11.86 -5.44
C VAL A 103 11.66 13.27 -5.86
N PRO A 104 10.82 14.02 -6.60
CA PRO A 104 11.19 15.34 -7.08
C PRO A 104 11.62 16.29 -5.96
N GLY A 105 12.73 17.04 -6.17
CA GLY A 105 13.24 18.01 -5.22
C GLY A 105 13.92 17.42 -3.98
N THR A 106 14.22 16.12 -3.98
CA THR A 106 14.92 15.43 -2.89
C THR A 106 16.02 14.52 -3.41
N GLU A 107 16.82 13.92 -2.51
CA GLU A 107 17.78 12.86 -2.84
C GLU A 107 17.18 11.45 -2.70
N ILE A 108 15.90 11.31 -2.36
CA ILE A 108 15.25 10.00 -2.13
C ILE A 108 15.10 9.25 -3.45
N GLU A 109 15.82 8.15 -3.58
CA GLU A 109 15.67 7.20 -4.67
C GLU A 109 14.67 6.11 -4.30
N LEU A 110 13.82 5.74 -5.26
CA LEU A 110 12.82 4.71 -5.08
C LEU A 110 13.42 3.34 -5.40
N GLY A 111 13.39 2.43 -4.41
CA GLY A 111 13.85 1.06 -4.54
C GLY A 111 12.72 0.12 -4.93
N TRP A 112 12.16 -0.57 -3.94
CA TRP A 112 11.00 -1.45 -4.10
C TRP A 112 9.78 -0.87 -3.37
N MET A 113 8.84 -0.32 -4.10
CA MET A 113 7.64 0.30 -3.53
C MET A 113 6.70 -0.76 -2.97
N THR A 114 6.33 -0.65 -1.68
CA THR A 114 5.62 -1.69 -0.94
C THR A 114 4.30 -1.22 -0.34
N ALA A 115 4.24 -1.04 0.98
CA ALA A 115 3.04 -0.63 1.68
C ALA A 115 2.71 0.84 1.44
N LEU A 116 1.42 1.13 1.48
CA LEU A 116 0.84 2.46 1.27
C LEU A 116 -0.18 2.76 2.34
N GLN A 117 -0.27 4.02 2.74
CA GLN A 117 -1.33 4.52 3.60
C GLN A 117 -1.68 5.96 3.22
N GLU A 118 -2.99 6.28 3.17
CA GLU A 118 -3.47 7.65 3.10
C GLU A 118 -3.72 8.15 4.52
N LEU A 119 -3.13 9.28 4.88
CA LEU A 119 -3.34 9.95 6.15
C LEU A 119 -4.64 10.77 6.15
N LYS A 120 -5.03 11.25 7.34
CA LYS A 120 -6.22 12.11 7.48
C LYS A 120 -6.10 13.45 6.77
N ASN A 121 -4.89 13.98 6.69
CA ASN A 121 -4.58 15.23 5.98
C ASN A 121 -4.52 15.08 4.45
N GLY A 122 -4.67 13.84 3.92
CA GLY A 122 -4.61 13.53 2.49
C GLY A 122 -3.21 13.24 1.97
N ASN A 123 -2.18 13.30 2.81
CA ASN A 123 -0.82 12.90 2.44
C ASN A 123 -0.71 11.37 2.33
N TYR A 124 0.30 10.93 1.59
CA TYR A 124 0.61 9.51 1.44
C TYR A 124 1.82 9.13 2.27
N ILE A 125 1.73 8.02 2.99
CA ILE A 125 2.89 7.33 3.53
C ILE A 125 3.26 6.21 2.56
N ILE A 126 4.52 6.14 2.19
CA ILE A 126 5.05 5.23 1.16
C ILE A 126 6.19 4.42 1.75
N GLY A 127 6.13 3.11 1.57
CA GLY A 127 7.22 2.20 1.92
C GLY A 127 8.22 2.07 0.78
N ASN A 128 9.49 2.29 1.08
CA ASN A 128 10.62 2.29 0.16
C ASN A 128 11.60 1.16 0.52
N CYS A 129 11.14 -0.08 0.41
CA CYS A 129 11.94 -1.27 0.70
C CYS A 129 13.07 -1.43 -0.33
N HIS A 130 14.21 -1.97 0.06
CA HIS A 130 15.37 -2.22 -0.81
C HIS A 130 15.95 -0.95 -1.49
N ALA A 131 15.77 0.21 -0.89
CA ALA A 131 16.29 1.47 -1.43
C ALA A 131 17.77 1.73 -1.08
N GLY A 132 18.35 0.94 -0.17
CA GLY A 132 19.71 1.11 0.30
C GLY A 132 19.83 1.99 1.54
N GLU A 133 21.04 2.08 2.07
CA GLU A 133 21.36 2.73 3.35
C GLU A 133 21.09 4.24 3.37
N ASN A 134 21.29 4.91 2.24
CA ASN A 134 21.16 6.36 2.12
C ASN A 134 19.75 6.82 1.72
N ASN A 135 18.73 5.99 1.93
CA ASN A 135 17.35 6.30 1.57
C ASN A 135 16.40 5.92 2.70
N PRO A 136 15.39 6.76 3.00
CA PRO A 136 14.42 6.44 4.02
C PRO A 136 13.62 5.18 3.64
N GLN A 137 13.36 4.33 4.61
CA GLN A 137 12.57 3.11 4.45
C GLN A 137 11.07 3.41 4.36
N ILE A 138 10.65 4.55 4.90
CA ILE A 138 9.28 5.08 4.81
C ILE A 138 9.34 6.60 4.72
N PHE A 139 8.49 7.21 3.91
CA PHE A 139 8.36 8.66 3.88
C PHE A 139 6.91 9.12 3.70
N GLU A 140 6.61 10.32 4.21
CA GLU A 140 5.36 11.04 3.99
C GLU A 140 5.53 12.05 2.86
N ILE A 141 4.59 12.06 1.93
CA ILE A 141 4.60 12.96 0.78
C ILE A 141 3.20 13.54 0.54
N ASP A 142 3.12 14.83 0.22
CA ASP A 142 1.87 15.47 -0.17
C ASP A 142 1.58 15.32 -1.67
N ARG A 143 0.41 15.81 -2.11
CA ARG A 143 0.03 15.78 -3.52
C ARG A 143 0.90 16.67 -4.43
N ASN A 144 1.58 17.66 -3.88
CA ASN A 144 2.54 18.51 -4.58
C ASN A 144 3.94 17.88 -4.64
N LYS A 145 4.06 16.63 -4.15
CA LYS A 145 5.30 15.86 -4.08
C LYS A 145 6.34 16.42 -3.09
N LYS A 146 5.89 17.19 -2.11
CA LYS A 146 6.75 17.67 -1.03
C LYS A 146 6.80 16.63 0.08
N VAL A 147 8.00 16.20 0.44
CA VAL A 147 8.26 15.29 1.57
C VAL A 147 8.12 16.06 2.87
N GLY A 148 7.31 15.55 3.79
CA GLY A 148 7.02 16.15 5.09
C GLY A 148 7.65 15.43 6.27
N TRP A 149 7.91 14.13 6.10
CA TRP A 149 8.47 13.27 7.13
C TRP A 149 9.16 12.05 6.52
N GLU A 150 10.22 11.57 7.18
CA GLU A 150 10.99 10.41 6.79
C GLU A 150 11.26 9.51 8.00
N PHE A 151 11.27 8.21 7.77
CA PHE A 151 11.78 7.19 8.68
C PHE A 151 13.00 6.58 8.02
N ASP A 152 14.16 6.98 8.52
CA ASP A 152 15.48 6.56 8.06
C ASP A 152 16.22 5.95 9.26
N GLU A 153 15.96 4.67 9.52
CA GLU A 153 16.49 3.90 10.65
C GLU A 153 17.14 2.61 10.14
N TRP A 154 18.14 2.77 9.28
CA TRP A 154 18.82 1.67 8.63
C TRP A 154 19.37 0.64 9.61
N GLU A 155 20.04 1.08 10.67
CA GLU A 155 20.60 0.21 11.70
C GLU A 155 19.53 -0.63 12.42
N LEU A 156 18.29 -0.14 12.48
CA LEU A 156 17.19 -0.81 13.15
C LEU A 156 16.49 -1.82 12.25
N VAL A 157 16.23 -1.47 10.99
CA VAL A 157 15.33 -2.25 10.09
C VAL A 157 16.02 -2.74 8.83
N GLY A 158 17.21 -2.24 8.52
CA GLY A 158 17.95 -2.58 7.30
C GLY A 158 17.16 -2.31 6.04
N ASN A 159 17.37 -3.15 5.04
CA ASN A 159 16.83 -2.98 3.71
C ASN A 159 15.44 -3.62 3.49
N GLY A 160 14.88 -4.26 4.51
CA GLY A 160 13.74 -5.20 4.36
C GLY A 160 12.40 -4.74 4.91
N LEU A 161 12.17 -3.46 5.19
CA LEU A 161 10.91 -2.98 5.76
C LEU A 161 9.79 -2.95 4.72
N ALA A 162 9.11 -4.08 4.55
CA ALA A 162 8.09 -4.25 3.52
C ALA A 162 6.67 -3.88 3.96
N VAL A 163 6.37 -3.98 5.27
CA VAL A 163 5.03 -3.71 5.84
C VAL A 163 5.16 -2.91 7.12
N TRP A 164 4.32 -1.90 7.27
CA TRP A 164 4.26 -0.98 8.39
C TRP A 164 2.85 -0.41 8.54
N GLN A 165 2.61 0.31 9.62
CA GLN A 165 1.37 1.05 9.83
C GLN A 165 1.62 2.31 10.65
N VAL A 166 1.08 3.43 10.22
CA VAL A 166 1.06 4.69 10.95
C VAL A 166 -0.28 4.84 11.68
N PHE A 167 -0.20 5.08 12.99
CA PHE A 167 -1.38 5.35 13.83
C PHE A 167 -1.52 6.83 14.07
N GLU A 168 -2.74 7.37 13.87
CA GLU A 168 -3.04 8.79 14.04
C GLU A 168 -4.03 9.04 15.18
N GLY A 169 -4.00 10.25 15.73
CA GLY A 169 -5.00 10.77 16.68
C GLY A 169 -5.22 9.86 17.88
N ARG A 170 -6.48 9.45 18.11
CA ARG A 170 -6.86 8.63 19.28
C ARG A 170 -6.18 7.26 19.31
N GLN A 171 -5.96 6.63 18.15
CA GLN A 171 -5.29 5.33 18.06
C GLN A 171 -3.83 5.44 18.50
N ALA A 172 -3.11 6.44 18.02
CA ALA A 172 -1.72 6.70 18.43
C ALA A 172 -1.62 6.95 19.94
N LYS A 173 -2.52 7.79 20.51
CA LYS A 173 -2.56 8.05 21.95
C LYS A 173 -2.82 6.78 22.77
N ARG A 174 -3.74 5.91 22.32
CA ARG A 174 -4.05 4.63 22.97
C ARG A 174 -2.85 3.69 22.93
N LEU A 175 -2.21 3.54 21.78
CA LEU A 175 -1.05 2.67 21.60
C LEU A 175 0.12 3.12 22.48
N ARG A 176 0.44 4.43 22.49
CA ARG A 176 1.49 4.98 23.37
C ARG A 176 1.25 4.67 24.84
N LYS A 177 -0.01 4.78 25.32
CA LYS A 177 -0.38 4.41 26.71
C LYS A 177 -0.20 2.92 26.99
N GLN A 178 -0.48 2.04 26.02
CA GLN A 178 -0.26 0.60 26.15
C GLN A 178 1.23 0.24 26.21
N LEU A 179 2.03 0.79 25.29
CA LEU A 179 3.47 0.57 25.23
C LEU A 179 4.18 1.08 26.50
N ALA A 180 3.76 2.23 27.05
CA ALA A 180 4.32 2.75 28.30
C ALA A 180 4.10 1.83 29.51
N LYS A 181 3.05 0.97 29.50
CA LYS A 181 2.81 -0.02 30.55
C LYS A 181 3.70 -1.26 30.43
N LEU A 182 4.20 -1.55 29.20
CA LEU A 182 5.07 -2.71 28.96
C LEU A 182 6.54 -2.43 29.29
N LYS A 183 6.92 -1.15 29.48
CA LYS A 183 8.28 -0.73 29.88
C LYS A 183 8.47 -0.67 31.39
N LYS A 184 7.44 -1.00 32.18
CA LYS A 184 7.48 -1.18 33.65
C LYS A 184 7.49 -2.66 33.99
#